data_c7a019710fb4f2a8e2557b666a88f99a
#
_entry.id   c7a019710fb4f2a8e2557b666a88f99a
#
_cell.length_a   1.000
_cell.length_b   1.000
_cell.length_c   1.000
_cell.angle_alpha   90.00
_cell.angle_beta   90.00
_cell.angle_gamma   90.00
#
_symmetry.space_group_name_H-M   'P 1'
#
loop_
_entity.id
_entity.type
_entity.pdbx_description
1 polymer ?
#
loop_
_entity_poly.entity_id
_entity_poly.type
_entity_poly.pdbx_seq_one_letter_code
_entity_poly.pdbx_strand_id
1 'polypeptide(L)'
;MRILYAKDAGNSDVSNICKKKSVVYSNAEGLGERMQQKIKEMLIKIKDVLVSVWHSYKRMRQENNIYFNILVGLVFFAIVGTGVCMVANAREAAALRQVEIQKEKEAQEKKKAEEEAKKAEEAAKAERDKSMSLQPGVVVGTMDPQDDEKVVYLTFDDGPSANTQRVLDILDQYDAKATFFITAQQPDYFPMIKKVYDEGHTVGLHSYTHEYDQVYASVDAYFDDLEKIGEVAKEQLGFVPCFIRFPGGASNSISKKYSAGIMTQLTQQVLDKGYQYYDWNVSSGDGGTVTADQIIAQSETDEYTKVMLLFHDTEAKESTIQALPTVMEYYKNLGYSFKAIDRESLVVHHSVNN
;
A
#
# COMPACT_ATOMS: atom_id res chain seq x y z
N MET A 1 -37.95 -13.59 -18.32
CA MET A 1 -39.07 -13.17 -17.43
C MET A 1 -38.46 -12.59 -16.16
N ARG A 2 -38.66 -11.30 -15.98
CA ARG A 2 -38.45 -10.42 -14.80
C ARG A 2 -37.12 -10.39 -14.06
N ILE A 3 -36.38 -9.37 -14.38
CA ILE A 3 -35.43 -8.59 -13.60
C ILE A 3 -36.16 -8.01 -12.37
N LEU A 4 -35.55 -8.11 -11.17
CA LEU A 4 -35.94 -7.27 -10.04
C LEU A 4 -34.69 -6.60 -9.46
N TYR A 5 -34.73 -5.28 -9.53
CA TYR A 5 -33.87 -4.27 -8.95
C TYR A 5 -33.80 -4.39 -7.42
N ALA A 6 -32.59 -4.27 -6.87
CA ALA A 6 -32.37 -3.77 -5.52
C ALA A 6 -31.58 -2.46 -5.64
N LYS A 7 -32.30 -1.35 -5.74
CA LYS A 7 -31.86 0.01 -5.46
C LYS A 7 -32.47 0.40 -4.11
N ASP A 8 -31.73 1.19 -3.34
CA ASP A 8 -32.10 1.87 -2.09
C ASP A 8 -31.63 1.25 -0.77
N ALA A 9 -30.33 1.47 -0.47
CA ALA A 9 -29.86 1.51 0.91
C ALA A 9 -28.64 2.43 1.06
N GLY A 10 -28.66 3.65 0.54
CA GLY A 10 -27.52 4.57 0.64
C GLY A 10 -27.85 6.05 0.87
N ASN A 11 -29.13 6.43 0.77
CA ASN A 11 -29.49 7.87 0.69
C ASN A 11 -30.21 8.44 1.91
N SER A 12 -30.56 7.62 2.92
CA SER A 12 -31.28 8.10 4.12
C SER A 12 -30.35 8.68 5.21
N ASP A 13 -29.12 8.20 5.30
CA ASP A 13 -28.22 8.64 6.39
C ASP A 13 -27.56 9.99 6.12
N VAL A 14 -27.20 10.30 4.86
CA VAL A 14 -26.60 11.60 4.52
C VAL A 14 -27.60 12.74 4.67
N SER A 15 -28.88 12.50 4.30
CA SER A 15 -29.98 13.47 4.47
C SER A 15 -30.28 13.75 5.96
N ASN A 16 -30.18 12.75 6.83
CA ASN A 16 -30.41 12.91 8.26
C ASN A 16 -29.23 13.63 8.97
N ILE A 17 -28.00 13.43 8.52
CA ILE A 17 -26.82 14.13 9.03
C ILE A 17 -26.86 15.61 8.62
N CYS A 18 -27.23 15.93 7.37
CA CYS A 18 -27.42 17.31 6.93
C CYS A 18 -28.56 18.02 7.66
N LYS A 19 -29.68 17.34 7.90
CA LYS A 19 -30.80 17.91 8.68
C LYS A 19 -30.43 18.13 10.16
N LYS A 20 -29.69 17.21 10.79
CA LYS A 20 -29.21 17.43 12.17
C LYS A 20 -28.20 18.57 12.25
N LYS A 21 -27.31 18.73 11.29
CA LYS A 21 -26.36 19.86 11.25
C LYS A 21 -27.08 21.20 11.04
N SER A 22 -28.04 21.30 10.12
CA SER A 22 -28.79 22.55 9.91
C SER A 22 -29.62 22.99 11.13
N VAL A 23 -30.18 22.03 11.88
CA VAL A 23 -30.89 22.31 13.15
C VAL A 23 -29.94 22.77 14.25
N VAL A 24 -28.72 22.25 14.33
CA VAL A 24 -27.71 22.69 15.32
C VAL A 24 -27.19 24.09 14.99
N TYR A 25 -26.95 24.40 13.71
CA TYR A 25 -26.53 25.76 13.28
C TYR A 25 -27.64 26.80 13.48
N SER A 26 -28.89 26.47 13.13
CA SER A 26 -30.05 27.35 13.37
C SER A 26 -30.29 27.60 14.86
N ASN A 27 -30.06 26.59 15.73
CA ASN A 27 -30.17 26.76 17.17
C ASN A 27 -29.03 27.59 17.77
N ALA A 28 -27.81 27.52 17.20
CA ALA A 28 -26.67 28.32 17.65
C ALA A 28 -26.80 29.80 17.26
N GLU A 29 -27.29 30.10 16.05
CA GLU A 29 -27.60 31.47 15.63
C GLU A 29 -28.74 32.07 16.46
N GLY A 30 -29.83 31.33 16.69
CA GLY A 30 -30.91 31.76 17.55
C GLY A 30 -30.52 31.95 19.03
N LEU A 31 -29.53 31.23 19.54
CA LEU A 31 -28.95 31.42 20.87
C LEU A 31 -28.10 32.69 20.94
N GLY A 32 -27.35 32.99 19.89
CA GLY A 32 -26.56 34.22 19.76
C GLY A 32 -27.46 35.47 19.72
N GLU A 33 -28.51 35.44 18.94
CA GLU A 33 -29.49 36.54 18.86
C GLU A 33 -30.25 36.74 20.16
N ARG A 34 -30.72 35.68 20.81
CA ARG A 34 -31.37 35.75 22.14
C ARG A 34 -30.44 36.30 23.22
N MET A 35 -29.16 35.96 23.15
CA MET A 35 -28.15 36.46 24.09
C MET A 35 -27.87 37.96 23.83
N GLN A 36 -27.75 38.39 22.57
CA GLN A 36 -27.65 39.81 22.23
C GLN A 36 -28.88 40.61 22.65
N GLN A 37 -30.07 40.04 22.47
CA GLN A 37 -31.35 40.66 22.88
C GLN A 37 -31.34 40.83 24.42
N LYS A 38 -31.00 39.80 25.20
CA LYS A 38 -30.88 39.87 26.66
C LYS A 38 -29.85 40.91 27.13
N ILE A 39 -28.70 41.00 26.42
CA ILE A 39 -27.68 42.02 26.71
C ILE A 39 -28.23 43.42 26.44
N LYS A 40 -28.95 43.66 25.34
CA LYS A 40 -29.61 44.92 25.04
C LYS A 40 -30.64 45.31 26.12
N GLU A 41 -31.49 44.36 26.51
CA GLU A 41 -32.49 44.58 27.59
C GLU A 41 -31.85 44.89 28.91
N MET A 42 -30.74 44.20 29.24
CA MET A 42 -29.99 44.48 30.46
C MET A 42 -29.32 45.86 30.43
N LEU A 43 -28.75 46.25 29.29
CA LEU A 43 -28.17 47.60 29.13
C LEU A 43 -29.19 48.70 29.23
N ILE A 44 -30.45 48.50 28.73
CA ILE A 44 -31.57 49.43 28.88
C ILE A 44 -31.92 49.56 30.39
N LYS A 45 -32.09 48.43 31.09
CA LYS A 45 -32.37 48.45 32.55
C LYS A 45 -31.25 49.12 33.34
N ILE A 46 -29.97 48.87 33.01
CA ILE A 46 -28.85 49.55 33.63
C ILE A 46 -28.89 51.05 33.38
N LYS A 47 -29.21 51.49 32.16
CA LYS A 47 -29.37 52.90 31.79
C LYS A 47 -30.50 53.55 32.63
N ASP A 48 -31.65 52.90 32.79
CA ASP A 48 -32.79 53.41 33.55
C ASP A 48 -32.46 53.53 35.05
N VAL A 49 -31.74 52.54 35.60
CA VAL A 49 -31.25 52.59 36.97
C VAL A 49 -30.25 53.74 37.15
N LEU A 50 -29.28 53.89 36.21
CA LEU A 50 -28.30 54.98 36.24
C LEU A 50 -28.97 56.36 36.16
N VAL A 51 -30.02 56.51 35.33
CA VAL A 51 -30.79 57.76 35.24
C VAL A 51 -31.53 58.05 36.56
N SER A 52 -32.16 57.05 37.16
CA SER A 52 -32.84 57.15 38.44
C SER A 52 -31.86 57.52 39.59
N VAL A 53 -30.69 56.84 39.63
CA VAL A 53 -29.63 57.13 40.57
C VAL A 53 -29.08 58.54 40.39
N TRP A 54 -28.93 59.01 39.11
CA TRP A 54 -28.48 60.37 38.79
C TRP A 54 -29.47 61.44 39.25
N HIS A 55 -30.77 61.19 39.08
CA HIS A 55 -31.80 62.12 39.58
C HIS A 55 -31.84 62.15 41.08
N SER A 56 -31.68 61.02 41.76
CA SER A 56 -31.59 60.95 43.23
C SER A 56 -30.30 61.59 43.72
N TYR A 57 -29.19 61.41 43.01
CA TYR A 57 -27.90 62.12 43.28
C TYR A 57 -28.03 63.61 43.17
N LYS A 58 -28.66 64.15 42.13
CA LYS A 58 -28.88 65.59 41.97
C LYS A 58 -29.69 66.17 43.10
N ARG A 59 -30.71 65.45 43.64
CA ARG A 59 -31.54 65.86 44.74
C ARG A 59 -30.78 65.88 46.08
N MET A 60 -29.91 64.86 46.33
CA MET A 60 -29.17 64.73 47.58
C MET A 60 -27.83 65.51 47.60
N ARG A 61 -27.31 65.92 46.46
CA ARG A 61 -26.10 66.76 46.37
C ARG A 61 -26.27 68.12 47.07
N GLN A 62 -27.50 68.56 47.25
CA GLN A 62 -27.81 69.77 47.99
C GLN A 62 -27.57 69.64 49.53
N GLU A 63 -27.44 68.41 50.09
CA GLU A 63 -27.31 68.15 51.54
C GLU A 63 -25.88 67.77 51.96
N ASN A 64 -24.88 67.89 51.10
CA ASN A 64 -23.42 67.64 51.34
C ASN A 64 -23.10 66.31 52.04
N ASN A 65 -23.81 65.22 51.68
CA ASN A 65 -23.69 63.90 52.35
C ASN A 65 -22.56 63.08 51.75
N ILE A 66 -21.38 63.07 52.36
CA ILE A 66 -20.16 62.35 51.94
C ILE A 66 -20.39 60.84 51.77
N TYR A 67 -21.17 60.23 52.69
CA TYR A 67 -21.45 58.78 52.69
C TYR A 67 -22.26 58.35 51.48
N PHE A 68 -23.16 59.18 50.97
CA PHE A 68 -23.93 58.90 49.79
C PHE A 68 -23.04 58.88 48.49
N ASN A 69 -22.10 59.83 48.40
CA ASN A 69 -21.18 59.87 47.29
C ASN A 69 -20.25 58.63 47.23
N ILE A 70 -19.81 58.13 48.39
CA ILE A 70 -19.03 56.88 48.50
C ILE A 70 -19.89 55.69 48.08
N LEU A 71 -21.13 55.59 48.51
CA LEU A 71 -22.04 54.49 48.19
C LEU A 71 -22.31 54.45 46.64
N VAL A 72 -22.57 55.59 45.98
CA VAL A 72 -22.76 55.71 44.56
C VAL A 72 -21.51 55.29 43.78
N GLY A 73 -20.33 55.70 44.27
CA GLY A 73 -19.05 55.25 43.71
C GLY A 73 -18.85 53.76 43.78
N LEU A 74 -19.13 53.15 44.92
CA LEU A 74 -19.04 51.70 45.09
C LEU A 74 -19.98 50.90 44.17
N VAL A 75 -21.24 51.36 44.03
CA VAL A 75 -22.23 50.74 43.13
C VAL A 75 -21.80 50.88 41.68
N PHE A 76 -21.28 52.03 41.28
CA PHE A 76 -20.75 52.24 39.93
C PHE A 76 -19.57 51.33 39.65
N PHE A 77 -18.59 51.19 40.57
CA PHE A 77 -17.47 50.27 40.41
C PHE A 77 -17.93 48.82 40.36
N ALA A 78 -18.92 48.41 41.12
CA ALA A 78 -19.46 47.05 41.10
C ALA A 78 -20.11 46.75 39.73
N ILE A 79 -20.91 47.67 39.16
CA ILE A 79 -21.57 47.52 37.84
C ILE A 79 -20.52 47.46 36.71
N VAL A 80 -19.52 48.33 36.73
CA VAL A 80 -18.47 48.32 35.73
C VAL A 80 -17.59 47.07 35.85
N GLY A 81 -17.24 46.66 37.06
CA GLY A 81 -16.46 45.44 37.30
C GLY A 81 -17.16 44.17 36.83
N THR A 82 -18.48 44.03 37.10
CA THR A 82 -19.26 42.87 36.61
C THR A 82 -19.41 42.90 35.12
N GLY A 83 -19.59 44.04 34.51
CA GLY A 83 -19.65 44.20 33.05
C GLY A 83 -18.34 43.78 32.35
N VAL A 84 -17.21 44.20 32.89
CA VAL A 84 -15.86 43.81 32.38
C VAL A 84 -15.65 42.31 32.53
N CYS A 85 -15.98 41.70 33.66
CA CYS A 85 -15.88 40.24 33.84
C CYS A 85 -16.77 39.46 32.88
N MET A 86 -17.99 39.91 32.62
CA MET A 86 -18.89 39.25 31.65
C MET A 86 -18.35 39.31 30.19
N VAL A 87 -17.75 40.42 29.81
CA VAL A 87 -17.14 40.56 28.47
C VAL A 87 -15.89 39.71 28.38
N ALA A 88 -15.06 39.63 29.39
CA ALA A 88 -13.88 38.78 29.42
C ALA A 88 -14.24 37.30 29.28
N ASN A 89 -15.19 36.83 30.10
CA ASN A 89 -15.70 35.44 30.07
C ASN A 89 -16.33 35.09 28.68
N ALA A 90 -17.06 36.02 28.08
CA ALA A 90 -17.65 35.83 26.75
C ALA A 90 -16.57 35.70 25.66
N ARG A 91 -15.48 36.49 25.73
CA ARG A 91 -14.34 36.39 24.80
C ARG A 91 -13.58 35.08 24.97
N GLU A 92 -13.35 34.64 26.21
CA GLU A 92 -12.69 33.37 26.49
C GLU A 92 -13.52 32.20 25.97
N ALA A 93 -14.83 32.17 26.23
CA ALA A 93 -15.74 31.15 25.69
C ALA A 93 -15.77 31.14 24.16
N ALA A 94 -15.71 32.30 23.50
CA ALA A 94 -15.63 32.38 22.05
C ALA A 94 -14.29 31.85 21.52
N ALA A 95 -13.18 32.15 22.17
CA ALA A 95 -11.86 31.64 21.81
C ALA A 95 -11.79 30.10 21.95
N LEU A 96 -12.30 29.55 23.03
CA LEU A 96 -12.36 28.10 23.26
C LEU A 96 -13.19 27.39 22.16
N ARG A 97 -14.34 27.97 21.78
CA ARG A 97 -15.14 27.43 20.66
C ARG A 97 -14.42 27.48 19.32
N GLN A 98 -13.63 28.52 19.05
CA GLN A 98 -12.83 28.60 17.81
C GLN A 98 -11.75 27.50 17.78
N VAL A 99 -11.10 27.24 18.91
CA VAL A 99 -10.12 26.15 19.04
C VAL A 99 -10.78 24.78 18.82
N GLU A 100 -11.98 24.57 19.37
CA GLU A 100 -12.73 23.33 19.19
C GLU A 100 -13.15 23.10 17.73
N ILE A 101 -13.69 24.13 17.08
CA ILE A 101 -14.03 24.10 15.64
C ILE A 101 -12.78 23.82 14.78
N GLN A 102 -11.65 24.42 15.13
CA GLN A 102 -10.40 24.20 14.40
C GLN A 102 -9.92 22.75 14.56
N LYS A 103 -9.95 22.19 15.76
CA LYS A 103 -9.62 20.78 16.00
C LYS A 103 -10.55 19.81 15.24
N GLU A 104 -11.85 20.12 15.21
CA GLU A 104 -12.80 19.29 14.44
C GLU A 104 -12.50 19.33 12.93
N LYS A 105 -12.15 20.51 12.39
CA LYS A 105 -11.76 20.63 10.98
C LYS A 105 -10.48 19.84 10.66
N GLU A 106 -9.45 19.99 11.49
CA GLU A 106 -8.20 19.24 11.33
C GLU A 106 -8.42 17.73 11.41
N ALA A 107 -9.28 17.28 12.34
CA ALA A 107 -9.64 15.86 12.44
C ALA A 107 -10.42 15.35 11.21
N GLN A 108 -11.28 16.18 10.63
CA GLN A 108 -12.01 15.85 9.40
C GLN A 108 -11.10 15.82 8.17
N GLU A 109 -10.19 16.79 8.05
CA GLU A 109 -9.20 16.84 6.97
C GLU A 109 -8.26 15.63 7.04
N LYS A 110 -7.79 15.26 8.25
CA LYS A 110 -6.97 14.08 8.45
C LYS A 110 -7.69 12.80 8.03
N LYS A 111 -8.95 12.61 8.44
CA LYS A 111 -9.74 11.45 8.04
C LYS A 111 -9.96 11.38 6.53
N LYS A 112 -10.18 12.53 5.90
CA LYS A 112 -10.35 12.59 4.43
C LYS A 112 -9.05 12.22 3.72
N ALA A 113 -7.91 12.74 4.19
CA ALA A 113 -6.60 12.40 3.65
C ALA A 113 -6.27 10.91 3.81
N GLU A 114 -6.58 10.31 4.97
CA GLU A 114 -6.42 8.87 5.22
C GLU A 114 -7.31 8.03 4.28
N GLU A 115 -8.54 8.44 4.03
CA GLU A 115 -9.45 7.74 3.11
C GLU A 115 -9.00 7.87 1.65
N GLU A 116 -8.52 9.05 1.24
CA GLU A 116 -7.96 9.27 -0.10
C GLU A 116 -6.67 8.46 -0.30
N ALA A 117 -5.78 8.42 0.69
CA ALA A 117 -4.56 7.61 0.65
C ALA A 117 -4.88 6.11 0.53
N LYS A 118 -5.84 5.60 1.29
CA LYS A 118 -6.28 4.20 1.20
C LYS A 118 -6.86 3.87 -0.17
N LYS A 119 -7.68 4.75 -0.75
CA LYS A 119 -8.21 4.54 -2.11
C LYS A 119 -7.11 4.56 -3.18
N ALA A 120 -6.10 5.42 -3.01
CA ALA A 120 -4.95 5.45 -3.91
C ALA A 120 -4.12 4.16 -3.81
N GLU A 121 -3.90 3.65 -2.60
CA GLU A 121 -3.21 2.39 -2.36
C GLU A 121 -3.98 1.19 -2.96
N GLU A 122 -5.30 1.11 -2.75
CA GLU A 122 -6.14 0.07 -3.33
C GLU A 122 -6.14 0.13 -4.88
N ALA A 123 -6.15 1.33 -5.46
CA ALA A 123 -6.07 1.50 -6.91
C ALA A 123 -4.70 1.10 -7.47
N ALA A 124 -3.62 1.48 -6.80
CA ALA A 124 -2.26 1.09 -7.18
C ALA A 124 -2.06 -0.44 -7.09
N LYS A 125 -2.60 -1.07 -6.03
CA LYS A 125 -2.60 -2.53 -5.90
C LYS A 125 -3.37 -3.19 -7.04
N ALA A 126 -4.57 -2.72 -7.36
CA ALA A 126 -5.38 -3.29 -8.44
C ALA A 126 -4.69 -3.17 -9.81
N GLU A 127 -4.00 -2.06 -10.08
CA GLU A 127 -3.23 -1.90 -11.34
C GLU A 127 -2.02 -2.83 -11.35
N ARG A 128 -1.32 -2.99 -10.21
CA ARG A 128 -0.23 -3.96 -10.08
C ARG A 128 -0.74 -5.39 -10.27
N ASP A 129 -1.83 -5.80 -9.60
CA ASP A 129 -2.44 -7.12 -9.75
C ASP A 129 -2.78 -7.41 -11.22
N LYS A 130 -3.34 -6.41 -11.92
CA LYS A 130 -3.65 -6.49 -13.34
C LYS A 130 -2.38 -6.63 -14.19
N SER A 131 -1.33 -5.87 -13.90
CA SER A 131 -0.07 -5.93 -14.65
C SER A 131 0.64 -7.27 -14.51
N MET A 132 0.53 -7.92 -13.35
CA MET A 132 1.15 -9.23 -13.07
C MET A 132 0.29 -10.42 -13.55
N SER A 133 -1.01 -10.20 -13.75
CA SER A 133 -1.95 -11.27 -14.08
C SER A 133 -1.81 -11.76 -15.53
N LEU A 134 -2.15 -13.03 -15.75
CA LEU A 134 -2.25 -13.64 -17.06
C LEU A 134 -3.33 -12.93 -17.91
N GLN A 135 -2.92 -12.40 -19.06
CA GLN A 135 -3.79 -11.71 -20.01
C GLN A 135 -3.45 -12.17 -21.44
N PRO A 136 -4.19 -13.10 -22.02
CA PRO A 136 -3.93 -13.57 -23.39
C PRO A 136 -3.90 -12.42 -24.40
N GLY A 137 -2.89 -12.43 -25.28
CA GLY A 137 -2.71 -11.40 -26.31
C GLY A 137 -2.07 -10.09 -25.84
N VAL A 138 -1.69 -9.98 -24.56
CA VAL A 138 -0.93 -8.84 -24.05
C VAL A 138 0.55 -9.20 -23.99
N VAL A 139 1.39 -8.42 -24.67
CA VAL A 139 2.85 -8.62 -24.67
C VAL A 139 3.42 -8.42 -23.27
N VAL A 140 4.35 -9.28 -22.91
CA VAL A 140 5.06 -9.28 -21.62
C VAL A 140 6.55 -9.31 -21.88
N GLY A 141 7.27 -8.36 -21.31
CA GLY A 141 8.73 -8.24 -21.40
C GLY A 141 9.24 -7.73 -22.75
N THR A 142 10.52 -7.46 -22.82
CA THR A 142 11.21 -7.01 -24.04
C THR A 142 12.51 -7.80 -24.25
N MET A 143 12.80 -8.16 -25.51
CA MET A 143 14.05 -8.81 -25.88
C MET A 143 15.21 -7.81 -26.09
N ASP A 144 14.89 -6.52 -26.22
CA ASP A 144 15.85 -5.46 -26.53
C ASP A 144 15.48 -4.19 -25.75
N PRO A 145 15.87 -4.09 -24.47
CA PRO A 145 15.66 -2.87 -23.70
C PRO A 145 16.50 -1.73 -24.28
N GLN A 146 15.83 -0.60 -24.53
CA GLN A 146 16.42 0.59 -25.17
C GLN A 146 17.14 1.53 -24.20
N ASP A 147 17.55 1.04 -23.03
CA ASP A 147 18.22 1.83 -21.99
C ASP A 147 19.52 1.15 -21.52
N ASP A 148 20.45 1.97 -21.02
CA ASP A 148 21.75 1.53 -20.48
C ASP A 148 21.71 1.35 -18.95
N GLU A 149 20.53 1.27 -18.33
CA GLU A 149 20.41 1.10 -16.88
C GLU A 149 21.02 -0.25 -16.47
N LYS A 150 21.86 -0.23 -15.43
CA LYS A 150 22.41 -1.44 -14.84
C LYS A 150 21.40 -2.06 -13.86
N VAL A 151 20.86 -3.23 -14.22
CA VAL A 151 19.83 -3.91 -13.42
C VAL A 151 20.20 -5.36 -13.17
N VAL A 152 20.03 -5.82 -11.94
CA VAL A 152 20.02 -7.24 -11.60
C VAL A 152 18.59 -7.66 -11.28
N TYR A 153 18.08 -8.63 -12.01
CA TYR A 153 16.89 -9.39 -11.69
C TYR A 153 17.32 -10.64 -10.92
N LEU A 154 17.28 -10.58 -9.58
CA LEU A 154 17.46 -11.77 -8.76
C LEU A 154 16.22 -12.65 -8.89
N THR A 155 16.42 -13.91 -9.28
CA THR A 155 15.33 -14.88 -9.44
C THR A 155 15.60 -16.12 -8.61
N PHE A 156 14.58 -16.60 -7.92
CA PHE A 156 14.61 -17.76 -7.03
C PHE A 156 13.60 -18.79 -7.50
N ASP A 157 14.06 -20.01 -7.74
CA ASP A 157 13.23 -21.13 -8.18
C ASP A 157 12.95 -22.09 -6.99
N ASP A 158 11.93 -22.93 -7.14
CA ASP A 158 11.56 -24.07 -6.29
C ASP A 158 10.99 -23.73 -4.91
N GLY A 159 10.89 -22.45 -4.52
CA GLY A 159 10.17 -22.06 -3.31
C GLY A 159 8.65 -22.16 -3.45
N PRO A 160 7.88 -21.77 -2.41
CA PRO A 160 8.35 -21.25 -1.13
C PRO A 160 8.84 -22.34 -0.17
N SER A 161 9.76 -21.98 0.71
CA SER A 161 10.31 -22.85 1.75
C SER A 161 10.66 -22.08 3.04
N ALA A 162 11.27 -22.76 4.00
CA ALA A 162 11.82 -22.13 5.20
C ALA A 162 12.87 -21.05 4.87
N ASN A 163 13.58 -21.17 3.73
CA ASN A 163 14.59 -20.22 3.31
C ASN A 163 13.99 -18.97 2.65
N THR A 164 12.77 -19.03 2.14
CA THR A 164 12.12 -17.87 1.49
C THR A 164 12.08 -16.65 2.42
N GLN A 165 11.75 -16.82 3.70
CA GLN A 165 11.77 -15.72 4.67
C GLN A 165 13.18 -15.12 4.83
N ARG A 166 14.20 -15.97 4.88
CA ARG A 166 15.59 -15.53 5.03
C ARG A 166 16.07 -14.75 3.81
N VAL A 167 15.64 -15.17 2.62
CA VAL A 167 15.89 -14.42 1.37
C VAL A 167 15.22 -13.04 1.44
N LEU A 168 13.96 -12.96 1.85
CA LEU A 168 13.24 -11.70 2.01
C LEU A 168 13.94 -10.75 3.01
N ASP A 169 14.41 -11.29 4.15
CA ASP A 169 15.12 -10.53 5.17
C ASP A 169 16.45 -9.95 4.65
N ILE A 170 17.12 -10.67 3.73
CA ILE A 170 18.33 -10.19 3.06
C ILE A 170 17.98 -9.12 2.03
N LEU A 171 16.98 -9.35 1.18
CA LEU A 171 16.54 -8.39 0.15
C LEU A 171 16.15 -7.05 0.76
N ASP A 172 15.46 -7.06 1.90
CA ASP A 172 15.04 -5.85 2.61
C ASP A 172 16.24 -5.00 3.07
N GLN A 173 17.34 -5.61 3.50
CA GLN A 173 18.56 -4.90 3.89
C GLN A 173 19.20 -4.09 2.74
N TYR A 174 18.89 -4.46 1.50
CA TYR A 174 19.43 -3.81 0.29
C TYR A 174 18.35 -2.95 -0.44
N ASP A 175 17.15 -2.82 0.11
CA ASP A 175 15.99 -2.23 -0.57
C ASP A 175 15.77 -2.85 -1.97
N ALA A 176 15.99 -4.15 -2.07
CA ALA A 176 16.00 -4.90 -3.31
C ALA A 176 14.66 -5.60 -3.55
N LYS A 177 14.27 -5.71 -4.82
CA LYS A 177 13.13 -6.53 -5.23
C LYS A 177 13.60 -7.68 -6.11
N ALA A 178 12.93 -8.83 -6.00
CA ALA A 178 13.29 -10.06 -6.67
C ALA A 178 12.05 -10.76 -7.24
N THR A 179 12.28 -11.86 -7.99
CA THR A 179 11.20 -12.69 -8.54
C THR A 179 11.34 -14.11 -8.04
N PHE A 180 10.23 -14.70 -7.63
CA PHE A 180 10.16 -16.06 -7.10
C PHE A 180 9.28 -16.91 -8.01
N PHE A 181 9.87 -17.94 -8.63
CA PHE A 181 9.16 -18.93 -9.43
C PHE A 181 8.80 -20.13 -8.57
N ILE A 182 7.51 -20.18 -8.20
CA ILE A 182 7.01 -21.05 -7.13
C ILE A 182 6.69 -22.47 -7.59
N THR A 183 6.83 -23.42 -6.66
CA THR A 183 6.34 -24.80 -6.77
C THR A 183 5.31 -25.12 -5.68
N ALA A 184 4.66 -26.29 -5.79
CA ALA A 184 3.76 -26.78 -4.76
C ALA A 184 4.38 -27.86 -3.86
N GLN A 185 5.71 -27.99 -3.86
CA GLN A 185 6.40 -29.05 -3.12
C GLN A 185 6.28 -28.91 -1.60
N GLN A 186 6.08 -27.71 -1.06
CA GLN A 186 5.98 -27.44 0.38
C GLN A 186 4.71 -26.64 0.73
N PRO A 187 3.54 -27.29 0.81
CA PRO A 187 2.24 -26.62 1.00
C PRO A 187 2.15 -25.80 2.30
N ASP A 188 2.88 -26.17 3.34
CA ASP A 188 2.90 -25.45 4.62
C ASP A 188 3.43 -24.02 4.46
N TYR A 189 4.19 -23.73 3.40
CA TYR A 189 4.73 -22.41 3.09
C TYR A 189 3.91 -21.61 2.06
N PHE A 190 2.78 -22.08 1.57
CA PHE A 190 1.93 -21.34 0.62
C PHE A 190 1.58 -19.92 1.08
N PRO A 191 1.34 -19.63 2.38
CA PRO A 191 1.13 -18.25 2.82
C PRO A 191 2.29 -17.29 2.52
N MET A 192 3.52 -17.82 2.31
CA MET A 192 4.67 -17.02 1.91
C MET A 192 4.51 -16.43 0.50
N ILE A 193 3.76 -17.06 -0.39
CA ILE A 193 3.48 -16.55 -1.76
C ILE A 193 2.85 -15.16 -1.67
N LYS A 194 1.83 -15.03 -0.82
CA LYS A 194 1.19 -13.74 -0.59
C LYS A 194 2.15 -12.74 0.05
N LYS A 195 2.96 -13.16 1.01
CA LYS A 195 3.94 -12.31 1.68
C LYS A 195 4.99 -11.77 0.69
N VAL A 196 5.58 -12.64 -0.12
CA VAL A 196 6.50 -12.27 -1.22
C VAL A 196 5.88 -11.16 -2.07
N TYR A 197 4.63 -11.33 -2.50
CA TYR A 197 3.93 -10.37 -3.32
C TYR A 197 3.65 -9.05 -2.58
N ASP A 198 3.14 -9.11 -1.36
CA ASP A 198 2.80 -7.91 -0.56
C ASP A 198 4.04 -7.07 -0.23
N GLU A 199 5.23 -7.68 -0.12
CA GLU A 199 6.51 -7.00 0.09
C GLU A 199 7.11 -6.41 -1.21
N GLY A 200 6.39 -6.47 -2.32
CA GLY A 200 6.77 -5.81 -3.57
C GLY A 200 7.58 -6.67 -4.54
N HIS A 201 7.80 -7.94 -4.23
CA HIS A 201 8.45 -8.89 -5.11
C HIS A 201 7.47 -9.47 -6.15
N THR A 202 7.98 -10.03 -7.24
CA THR A 202 7.17 -10.70 -8.25
C THR A 202 7.09 -12.19 -7.96
N VAL A 203 5.89 -12.74 -8.14
CA VAL A 203 5.64 -14.18 -8.12
C VAL A 203 5.45 -14.65 -9.57
N GLY A 204 6.20 -15.68 -9.96
CA GLY A 204 6.04 -16.43 -11.20
C GLY A 204 5.70 -17.88 -10.91
N LEU A 205 5.31 -18.62 -11.94
CA LEU A 205 4.96 -20.04 -11.84
C LEU A 205 6.14 -20.89 -12.33
N HIS A 206 6.49 -21.93 -11.58
CA HIS A 206 7.51 -22.88 -11.98
C HIS A 206 6.94 -24.22 -12.35
N SER A 207 6.34 -24.92 -11.40
CA SER A 207 5.70 -26.22 -11.57
C SER A 207 4.88 -26.57 -10.33
N TYR A 208 3.86 -27.41 -10.49
CA TYR A 208 3.16 -27.95 -9.36
C TYR A 208 3.95 -29.11 -8.70
N THR A 209 4.40 -30.08 -9.52
CA THR A 209 5.11 -31.28 -9.02
C THR A 209 6.62 -31.13 -9.02
N HIS A 210 7.18 -30.45 -9.99
CA HIS A 210 8.61 -30.39 -10.33
C HIS A 210 9.24 -31.76 -10.67
N GLU A 211 8.39 -32.76 -11.00
CA GLU A 211 8.84 -34.07 -11.40
C GLU A 211 8.91 -34.15 -12.94
N TYR A 212 10.13 -34.26 -13.49
CA TYR A 212 10.36 -34.16 -14.93
C TYR A 212 9.62 -35.19 -15.78
N ASP A 213 9.45 -36.42 -15.25
CA ASP A 213 8.70 -37.50 -15.91
C ASP A 213 7.19 -37.25 -15.96
N GLN A 214 6.68 -36.43 -15.03
CA GLN A 214 5.28 -36.00 -15.02
C GLN A 214 5.11 -34.73 -15.86
N VAL A 215 5.90 -33.69 -15.58
CA VAL A 215 5.81 -32.36 -16.23
C VAL A 215 6.04 -32.48 -17.74
N TYR A 216 7.01 -33.27 -18.18
CA TYR A 216 7.39 -33.38 -19.59
C TYR A 216 6.89 -34.68 -20.28
N ALA A 217 5.95 -35.38 -19.67
CA ALA A 217 5.34 -36.56 -20.28
C ALA A 217 4.63 -36.24 -21.62
N SER A 218 3.98 -35.09 -21.70
CA SER A 218 3.33 -34.57 -22.91
C SER A 218 3.11 -33.05 -22.76
N VAL A 219 2.71 -32.40 -23.86
CA VAL A 219 2.30 -30.97 -23.84
C VAL A 219 1.11 -30.77 -22.90
N ASP A 220 0.11 -31.66 -22.94
CA ASP A 220 -1.07 -31.57 -22.08
C ASP A 220 -0.67 -31.74 -20.60
N ALA A 221 0.22 -32.69 -20.29
CA ALA A 221 0.71 -32.90 -18.92
C ALA A 221 1.43 -31.65 -18.36
N TYR A 222 2.21 -30.97 -19.19
CA TYR A 222 2.84 -29.72 -18.80
C TYR A 222 1.80 -28.63 -18.44
N PHE A 223 0.78 -28.46 -19.30
CA PHE A 223 -0.25 -27.45 -19.05
C PHE A 223 -1.15 -27.81 -17.85
N ASP A 224 -1.42 -29.09 -17.62
CA ASP A 224 -2.13 -29.53 -16.42
C ASP A 224 -1.34 -29.23 -15.13
N ASP A 225 -0.01 -29.38 -15.16
CA ASP A 225 0.88 -29.05 -14.05
C ASP A 225 0.95 -27.53 -13.84
N LEU A 226 1.08 -26.76 -14.94
CA LEU A 226 1.10 -25.28 -14.91
C LEU A 226 -0.23 -24.71 -14.41
N GLU A 227 -1.37 -25.27 -14.81
CA GLU A 227 -2.70 -24.85 -14.34
C GLU A 227 -2.84 -25.07 -12.83
N LYS A 228 -2.39 -26.23 -12.32
CA LYS A 228 -2.46 -26.53 -10.87
C LYS A 228 -1.65 -25.55 -10.05
N ILE A 229 -0.42 -25.21 -10.44
CA ILE A 229 0.36 -24.20 -9.70
C ILE A 229 -0.23 -22.80 -9.88
N GLY A 230 -0.86 -22.54 -11.02
CA GLY A 230 -1.62 -21.31 -11.27
C GLY A 230 -2.79 -21.14 -10.31
N GLU A 231 -3.54 -22.21 -10.00
CA GLU A 231 -4.62 -22.16 -9.01
C GLU A 231 -4.09 -21.96 -7.59
N VAL A 232 -2.96 -22.57 -7.21
CA VAL A 232 -2.29 -22.29 -5.92
C VAL A 232 -1.94 -20.80 -5.82
N ALA A 233 -1.32 -20.24 -6.86
CA ALA A 233 -1.00 -18.80 -6.88
C ALA A 233 -2.26 -17.94 -6.77
N LYS A 234 -3.32 -18.27 -7.50
CA LYS A 234 -4.58 -17.54 -7.49
C LYS A 234 -5.29 -17.58 -6.13
N GLU A 235 -5.23 -18.69 -5.40
CA GLU A 235 -5.75 -18.77 -4.03
C GLU A 235 -5.05 -17.81 -3.08
N GLN A 236 -3.74 -17.56 -3.28
CA GLN A 236 -2.96 -16.69 -2.42
C GLN A 236 -2.99 -15.20 -2.86
N LEU A 237 -3.01 -14.94 -4.18
CA LEU A 237 -2.84 -13.61 -4.77
C LEU A 237 -4.15 -13.00 -5.26
N GLY A 238 -5.14 -13.83 -5.62
CA GLY A 238 -6.38 -13.42 -6.28
C GLY A 238 -6.31 -13.44 -7.82
N PHE A 239 -5.15 -13.74 -8.40
CA PHE A 239 -4.94 -13.83 -9.85
C PHE A 239 -3.89 -14.90 -10.19
N VAL A 240 -3.86 -15.34 -11.47
CA VAL A 240 -2.83 -16.23 -12.00
C VAL A 240 -1.70 -15.37 -12.56
N PRO A 241 -0.44 -15.50 -12.10
CA PRO A 241 0.71 -14.79 -12.68
C PRO A 241 0.96 -15.12 -14.13
N CYS A 242 1.42 -14.13 -14.92
CA CYS A 242 1.78 -14.34 -16.32
C CYS A 242 3.24 -14.75 -16.55
N PHE A 243 4.08 -14.66 -15.52
CA PHE A 243 5.50 -15.00 -15.59
C PHE A 243 5.71 -16.46 -15.23
N ILE A 244 6.46 -17.17 -16.04
CA ILE A 244 6.78 -18.58 -15.79
C ILE A 244 8.27 -18.84 -15.99
N ARG A 245 8.76 -19.93 -15.41
CA ARG A 245 10.04 -20.55 -15.74
C ARG A 245 9.86 -22.05 -15.88
N PHE A 246 10.37 -22.61 -16.98
CA PHE A 246 10.35 -24.05 -17.19
C PHE A 246 11.27 -24.74 -16.19
N PRO A 247 10.90 -25.89 -15.58
CA PRO A 247 11.81 -26.73 -14.81
C PRO A 247 13.07 -27.07 -15.62
N GLY A 248 14.23 -26.59 -15.11
CA GLY A 248 15.53 -26.72 -15.80
C GLY A 248 15.75 -25.78 -16.97
N GLY A 249 14.83 -24.82 -17.21
CA GLY A 249 14.91 -23.83 -18.29
C GLY A 249 14.51 -24.38 -19.68
N ALA A 250 14.36 -23.48 -20.65
CA ALA A 250 13.99 -23.85 -22.02
C ALA A 250 15.07 -24.71 -22.72
N SER A 251 16.32 -24.58 -22.27
CA SER A 251 17.46 -25.35 -22.79
C SER A 251 17.67 -26.71 -22.15
N ASN A 252 16.80 -27.15 -21.21
CA ASN A 252 16.99 -28.43 -20.54
C ASN A 252 17.01 -29.59 -21.56
N SER A 253 17.92 -30.53 -21.37
CA SER A 253 18.06 -31.73 -22.19
C SER A 253 17.34 -32.94 -21.59
N ILE A 254 16.70 -32.81 -20.44
CA ILE A 254 16.03 -33.91 -19.75
C ILE A 254 14.66 -34.17 -20.34
N SER A 255 13.92 -33.12 -20.69
CA SER A 255 12.56 -33.19 -21.24
C SER A 255 12.46 -34.12 -22.47
N LYS A 256 13.45 -34.11 -23.36
CA LYS A 256 13.45 -34.97 -24.55
C LYS A 256 13.53 -36.47 -24.26
N LYS A 257 13.92 -36.87 -23.05
CA LYS A 257 13.87 -38.27 -22.61
C LYS A 257 12.45 -38.77 -22.43
N TYR A 258 11.52 -37.89 -22.14
CA TYR A 258 10.13 -38.20 -21.92
C TYR A 258 9.30 -37.91 -23.18
N SER A 259 9.55 -36.77 -23.84
CA SER A 259 8.85 -36.37 -25.06
C SER A 259 9.79 -35.58 -25.99
N ALA A 260 10.26 -36.20 -27.05
CA ALA A 260 11.17 -35.60 -28.02
C ALA A 260 10.50 -34.40 -28.71
N GLY A 261 11.21 -33.25 -28.79
CA GLY A 261 10.69 -32.02 -29.41
C GLY A 261 9.69 -31.23 -28.56
N ILE A 262 9.44 -31.63 -27.32
CA ILE A 262 8.43 -31.02 -26.48
C ILE A 262 8.72 -29.52 -26.20
N MET A 263 9.98 -29.16 -25.95
CA MET A 263 10.33 -27.77 -25.63
C MET A 263 10.07 -26.81 -26.78
N THR A 264 10.26 -27.21 -28.02
CA THR A 264 9.89 -26.40 -29.20
C THR A 264 8.40 -26.08 -29.21
N GLN A 265 7.55 -27.01 -28.78
CA GLN A 265 6.11 -26.81 -28.72
C GLN A 265 5.74 -25.94 -27.54
N LEU A 266 6.29 -26.24 -26.34
CA LEU A 266 5.95 -25.54 -25.12
C LEU A 266 6.37 -24.06 -25.15
N THR A 267 7.58 -23.73 -25.62
CA THR A 267 8.06 -22.35 -25.72
C THR A 267 7.15 -21.47 -26.59
N GLN A 268 6.54 -22.02 -27.63
CA GLN A 268 5.56 -21.28 -28.43
C GLN A 268 4.20 -21.24 -27.77
N GLN A 269 3.69 -22.38 -27.29
CA GLN A 269 2.31 -22.46 -26.79
C GLN A 269 2.09 -21.68 -25.47
N VAL A 270 3.10 -21.55 -24.59
CA VAL A 270 2.98 -20.71 -23.40
C VAL A 270 2.81 -19.23 -23.77
N LEU A 271 3.53 -18.75 -24.80
CA LEU A 271 3.36 -17.39 -25.31
C LEU A 271 1.98 -17.18 -25.92
N ASP A 272 1.49 -18.14 -26.72
CA ASP A 272 0.15 -18.10 -27.33
C ASP A 272 -0.96 -18.03 -26.26
N LYS A 273 -0.73 -18.63 -25.08
CA LYS A 273 -1.65 -18.59 -23.93
C LYS A 273 -1.52 -17.31 -23.09
N GLY A 274 -0.54 -16.44 -23.40
CA GLY A 274 -0.32 -15.15 -22.70
C GLY A 274 0.65 -15.22 -21.53
N TYR A 275 1.31 -16.34 -21.33
CA TYR A 275 2.43 -16.44 -20.41
C TYR A 275 3.72 -15.91 -21.08
N GLN A 276 4.65 -15.41 -20.26
CA GLN A 276 6.03 -15.14 -20.65
C GLN A 276 6.96 -16.01 -19.83
N TYR A 277 7.80 -16.81 -20.50
CA TYR A 277 8.82 -17.58 -19.82
C TYR A 277 10.13 -16.79 -19.72
N TYR A 278 10.88 -17.05 -18.65
CA TYR A 278 12.17 -16.41 -18.36
C TYR A 278 13.21 -17.48 -18.04
N ASP A 279 14.25 -17.53 -18.84
CA ASP A 279 15.48 -18.22 -18.47
C ASP A 279 16.42 -17.23 -17.73
N TRP A 280 17.71 -17.40 -17.81
CA TRP A 280 18.72 -16.57 -17.14
C TRP A 280 19.94 -16.37 -18.07
N ASN A 281 20.70 -15.29 -17.86
CA ASN A 281 21.99 -15.09 -18.50
C ASN A 281 23.16 -15.30 -17.54
N VAL A 282 22.89 -15.38 -16.22
CA VAL A 282 23.87 -15.73 -15.19
C VAL A 282 23.29 -16.80 -14.27
N SER A 283 24.04 -17.89 -14.07
CA SER A 283 23.66 -18.96 -13.16
C SER A 283 24.60 -18.99 -11.97
N SER A 284 24.03 -19.01 -10.76
CA SER A 284 24.80 -19.19 -9.52
C SER A 284 25.39 -20.60 -9.35
N GLY A 285 24.92 -21.57 -10.14
CA GLY A 285 25.29 -22.99 -10.03
C GLY A 285 24.67 -23.69 -8.82
N ASP A 286 23.83 -23.03 -8.05
CA ASP A 286 23.22 -23.57 -6.83
C ASP A 286 22.13 -24.61 -7.04
N GLY A 287 21.74 -24.89 -8.29
CA GLY A 287 20.91 -26.04 -8.63
C GLY A 287 21.49 -27.35 -8.16
N GLY A 288 22.84 -27.46 -8.14
CA GLY A 288 23.59 -28.58 -7.55
C GLY A 288 23.98 -28.37 -6.08
N THR A 289 24.85 -29.27 -5.60
CA THR A 289 25.50 -29.13 -4.28
C THR A 289 26.83 -28.37 -4.45
N VAL A 290 26.84 -27.10 -4.07
CA VAL A 290 27.97 -26.19 -4.19
C VAL A 290 28.17 -25.40 -2.91
N THR A 291 29.39 -24.89 -2.69
CA THR A 291 29.70 -24.02 -1.55
C THR A 291 29.27 -22.56 -1.83
N ALA A 292 29.15 -21.75 -0.77
CA ALA A 292 28.88 -20.33 -0.91
C ALA A 292 29.93 -19.61 -1.79
N ASP A 293 31.23 -19.92 -1.63
CA ASP A 293 32.30 -19.34 -2.44
C ASP A 293 32.15 -19.69 -3.93
N GLN A 294 31.71 -20.90 -4.26
CA GLN A 294 31.42 -21.29 -5.63
C GLN A 294 30.20 -20.55 -6.23
N ILE A 295 29.18 -20.37 -5.43
CA ILE A 295 28.00 -19.55 -5.81
C ILE A 295 28.43 -18.12 -6.09
N ILE A 296 29.20 -17.49 -5.20
CA ILE A 296 29.73 -16.13 -5.39
C ILE A 296 30.50 -16.04 -6.69
N ALA A 297 31.49 -16.91 -6.89
CA ALA A 297 32.34 -16.90 -8.08
C ALA A 297 31.56 -17.10 -9.40
N GLN A 298 30.44 -17.82 -9.38
CA GLN A 298 29.63 -18.06 -10.58
C GLN A 298 28.58 -16.96 -10.81
N SER A 299 28.23 -16.21 -9.74
CA SER A 299 27.21 -15.17 -9.80
C SER A 299 27.77 -13.80 -10.19
N GLU A 300 29.03 -13.53 -9.94
CA GLU A 300 29.68 -12.24 -10.16
C GLU A 300 30.14 -12.09 -11.62
N THR A 301 29.60 -11.10 -12.32
CA THR A 301 30.00 -10.73 -13.68
C THR A 301 29.66 -9.27 -13.98
N ASP A 302 30.41 -8.62 -14.84
CA ASP A 302 30.16 -7.27 -15.38
C ASP A 302 29.93 -7.27 -16.91
N GLU A 303 29.73 -8.46 -17.48
CA GLU A 303 29.52 -8.62 -18.93
C GLU A 303 28.16 -8.09 -19.43
N TYR A 304 27.15 -8.00 -18.55
CA TYR A 304 25.79 -7.64 -18.91
C TYR A 304 25.32 -6.41 -18.14
N THR A 305 24.74 -5.44 -18.81
CA THR A 305 24.03 -4.31 -18.16
C THR A 305 22.73 -4.75 -17.49
N LYS A 306 22.08 -5.78 -18.04
CA LYS A 306 20.88 -6.42 -17.49
C LYS A 306 21.22 -7.88 -17.13
N VAL A 307 21.27 -8.16 -15.87
CA VAL A 307 21.59 -9.49 -15.32
C VAL A 307 20.33 -10.17 -14.87
N MET A 308 19.98 -11.31 -15.46
CA MET A 308 18.95 -12.23 -14.97
C MET A 308 19.66 -13.39 -14.26
N LEU A 309 19.69 -13.35 -12.93
CA LEU A 309 20.49 -14.25 -12.10
C LEU A 309 19.63 -15.34 -11.47
N LEU A 310 19.97 -16.60 -11.75
CA LEU A 310 19.29 -17.77 -11.20
C LEU A 310 19.84 -18.18 -9.86
N PHE A 311 18.95 -18.29 -8.87
CA PHE A 311 19.12 -18.95 -7.58
C PHE A 311 17.95 -19.88 -7.29
N HIS A 312 18.08 -20.65 -6.19
CA HIS A 312 17.01 -21.46 -5.63
C HIS A 312 16.85 -21.15 -4.12
N ASP A 313 15.61 -21.12 -3.63
CA ASP A 313 15.31 -20.84 -2.23
C ASP A 313 14.68 -22.04 -1.48
N THR A 314 14.89 -23.26 -1.98
CA THR A 314 14.46 -24.48 -1.28
C THR A 314 15.21 -24.65 0.05
N GLU A 315 14.66 -25.45 0.96
CA GLU A 315 15.23 -25.69 2.30
C GLU A 315 16.69 -26.16 2.27
N ALA A 316 17.09 -26.91 1.23
CA ALA A 316 18.45 -27.45 1.09
C ALA A 316 19.52 -26.39 0.68
N LYS A 317 19.13 -25.14 0.40
CA LYS A 317 20.00 -24.11 -0.19
C LYS A 317 20.63 -23.16 0.84
N GLU A 318 21.17 -23.71 1.92
CA GLU A 318 21.88 -22.93 2.95
C GLU A 318 23.08 -22.15 2.38
N SER A 319 23.81 -22.71 1.41
CA SER A 319 24.93 -22.05 0.73
C SER A 319 24.50 -20.83 -0.08
N THR A 320 23.29 -20.85 -0.65
CA THR A 320 22.70 -19.70 -1.35
C THR A 320 22.43 -18.55 -0.37
N ILE A 321 21.83 -18.84 0.78
CA ILE A 321 21.59 -17.84 1.83
C ILE A 321 22.90 -17.18 2.31
N GLN A 322 23.97 -17.98 2.45
CA GLN A 322 25.29 -17.47 2.86
C GLN A 322 25.97 -16.62 1.77
N ALA A 323 25.79 -16.97 0.50
CA ALA A 323 26.41 -16.28 -0.64
C ALA A 323 25.70 -14.97 -1.00
N LEU A 324 24.38 -14.91 -0.86
CA LEU A 324 23.52 -13.85 -1.40
C LEU A 324 23.97 -12.43 -0.97
N PRO A 325 24.31 -12.14 0.31
CA PRO A 325 24.76 -10.80 0.69
C PRO A 325 26.01 -10.35 -0.04
N THR A 326 26.98 -11.25 -0.26
CA THR A 326 28.23 -10.93 -0.98
C THR A 326 27.96 -10.62 -2.44
N VAL A 327 27.13 -11.44 -3.10
CA VAL A 327 26.74 -11.22 -4.49
C VAL A 327 25.99 -9.89 -4.65
N MET A 328 25.09 -9.57 -3.73
CA MET A 328 24.35 -8.30 -3.77
C MET A 328 25.30 -7.10 -3.56
N GLU A 329 26.24 -7.19 -2.64
CA GLU A 329 27.22 -6.13 -2.41
C GLU A 329 28.11 -5.91 -3.63
N TYR A 330 28.52 -6.98 -4.33
CA TYR A 330 29.27 -6.89 -5.59
C TYR A 330 28.53 -6.04 -6.63
N TYR A 331 27.27 -6.38 -6.94
CA TYR A 331 26.49 -5.65 -7.94
C TYR A 331 26.17 -4.22 -7.52
N LYS A 332 25.86 -4.00 -6.24
CA LYS A 332 25.63 -2.68 -5.68
C LYS A 332 26.85 -1.77 -5.86
N ASN A 333 28.06 -2.29 -5.58
CA ASN A 333 29.33 -1.56 -5.76
C ASN A 333 29.61 -1.22 -7.22
N LEU A 334 29.09 -1.99 -8.17
CA LEU A 334 29.17 -1.72 -9.61
C LEU A 334 28.06 -0.78 -10.11
N GLY A 335 27.17 -0.33 -9.22
CA GLY A 335 26.09 0.61 -9.54
C GLY A 335 24.85 -0.02 -10.17
N TYR A 336 24.62 -1.32 -9.95
CA TYR A 336 23.38 -1.96 -10.37
C TYR A 336 22.24 -1.68 -9.37
N SER A 337 21.03 -1.54 -9.91
CA SER A 337 19.79 -1.60 -9.14
C SER A 337 19.24 -3.03 -9.12
N PHE A 338 18.46 -3.37 -8.08
CA PHE A 338 17.80 -4.68 -7.98
C PHE A 338 16.32 -4.52 -8.23
N LYS A 339 15.81 -5.16 -9.29
CA LYS A 339 14.40 -5.08 -9.67
C LYS A 339 13.77 -6.48 -9.74
N ALA A 340 12.50 -6.55 -9.40
CA ALA A 340 11.67 -7.71 -9.74
C ALA A 340 11.28 -7.67 -11.22
N ILE A 341 11.00 -8.82 -11.82
CA ILE A 341 10.48 -8.91 -13.19
C ILE A 341 9.09 -8.28 -13.24
N ASP A 342 8.87 -7.47 -14.28
CA ASP A 342 7.59 -6.87 -14.64
C ASP A 342 7.32 -7.03 -16.15
N ARG A 343 6.26 -6.38 -16.67
CA ARG A 343 5.94 -6.47 -18.11
C ARG A 343 6.91 -5.75 -19.03
N GLU A 344 7.80 -4.92 -18.51
CA GLU A 344 8.78 -4.14 -19.29
C GLU A 344 10.20 -4.71 -19.16
N SER A 345 10.38 -5.73 -18.31
CA SER A 345 11.68 -6.31 -18.01
C SER A 345 12.30 -7.03 -19.21
N LEU A 346 13.65 -7.08 -19.22
CA LEU A 346 14.40 -7.90 -20.19
C LEU A 346 13.92 -9.35 -20.14
N VAL A 347 13.59 -9.90 -21.30
CA VAL A 347 13.32 -11.32 -21.49
C VAL A 347 14.61 -12.04 -21.90
N VAL A 348 14.96 -13.08 -21.16
CA VAL A 348 16.07 -13.97 -21.53
C VAL A 348 15.49 -15.33 -21.92
N HIS A 349 15.79 -15.76 -23.15
CA HIS A 349 15.43 -17.08 -23.66
C HIS A 349 16.66 -17.87 -24.05
N HIS A 350 16.77 -19.07 -23.52
CA HIS A 350 17.79 -20.02 -23.98
C HIS A 350 17.39 -20.67 -25.31
N SER A 351 18.40 -21.09 -26.08
CA SER A 351 18.16 -21.95 -27.25
C SER A 351 17.64 -23.31 -26.80
N VAL A 352 16.59 -23.78 -27.42
CA VAL A 352 15.95 -25.05 -27.12
C VAL A 352 16.86 -26.24 -27.47
N ASN A 353 17.00 -27.20 -26.56
CA ASN A 353 17.77 -28.44 -26.75
C ASN A 353 16.81 -29.66 -26.77
N ASN A 354 16.12 -29.87 -27.87
CA ASN A 354 15.16 -31.00 -28.02
C ASN A 354 15.80 -32.36 -28.25
#